data_2fe8b5e4d5eebd55882651b3ebaff2ea
#
_entry.id   2fe8b5e4d5eebd55882651b3ebaff2ea
#
_cell.length_a   1.000
_cell.length_b   1.000
_cell.length_c   1.000
_cell.angle_alpha   90.00
_cell.angle_beta   90.00
_cell.angle_gamma   90.00
#
_symmetry.space_group_name_H-M   'P 1'
#
loop_
_entity.id
_entity.type
_entity.pdbx_description
1 polymer ?
#
loop_
_entity_poly.entity_id
_entity_poly.type
_entity_poly.pdbx_seq_one_letter_code
_entity_poly.pdbx_strand_id
1 'polypeptide(L)'
;MMLNSTSSTSSYFVLEAYLHVGTLRYLLFMLTAVIYMFILISNTSLIVVICMNRSLHEPMYVFLCSLFVNELYGSTGLFPFLLLQILSDVHTVSRPLCFLQIFCLYTYVHIEFCNLAVMSYDRYLAICCPLQYNTRMTVNKAVTFIIVLWFYSFVKFLVTLSLNIRLPLCGNVIDSLYCHNFLVVKLACSDTTVNNIYGLFGVVLTVLVPLLPILFSYMKILKVCFSGSKQTRQKAVSTCTPHLVSLLNFSFGCLFEILRSRFDMSSVSTELQIILSLYFLIIQPLLSPIMFGMQMSKIRQTYKRLFCSESRRCLATENQ
;
A
#
# COMPACT_ATOMS: atom_id res chain seq x y z
N MET A 1 -31.16 -4.17 -44.39
CA MET A 1 -31.73 -3.67 -43.10
C MET A 1 -30.64 -3.73 -42.07
N MET A 2 -29.85 -2.67 -41.94
CA MET A 2 -28.75 -2.60 -40.97
C MET A 2 -29.33 -2.34 -39.58
N LEU A 3 -29.25 -3.32 -38.72
CA LEU A 3 -29.54 -3.16 -37.29
C LEU A 3 -28.49 -2.21 -36.70
N ASN A 4 -28.89 -0.98 -36.45
CA ASN A 4 -28.19 -0.04 -35.61
C ASN A 4 -28.14 -0.65 -34.19
N SER A 5 -27.09 -1.36 -33.86
CA SER A 5 -26.76 -1.70 -32.46
C SER A 5 -26.27 -0.40 -31.79
N THR A 6 -27.20 0.37 -31.23
CA THR A 6 -26.89 1.37 -30.24
C THR A 6 -26.18 0.64 -29.09
N SER A 7 -24.86 0.69 -29.05
CA SER A 7 -24.07 0.24 -27.91
C SER A 7 -24.47 1.12 -26.73
N SER A 8 -25.42 0.66 -25.92
CA SER A 8 -25.72 1.29 -24.63
C SER A 8 -24.46 1.12 -23.78
N THR A 9 -23.61 2.14 -23.77
CA THR A 9 -22.45 2.18 -22.89
C THR A 9 -22.96 2.15 -21.46
N SER A 10 -22.93 0.96 -20.86
CA SER A 10 -23.31 0.80 -19.45
C SER A 10 -22.58 1.81 -18.59
N SER A 11 -23.30 2.56 -17.75
CA SER A 11 -22.71 3.56 -16.84
C SER A 11 -22.08 2.96 -15.59
N TYR A 12 -22.19 1.64 -15.43
CA TYR A 12 -21.71 0.90 -14.24
C TYR A 12 -21.03 -0.41 -14.64
N PHE A 13 -20.20 -0.92 -13.73
CA PHE A 13 -19.65 -2.28 -13.75
C PHE A 13 -20.31 -3.14 -12.69
N VAL A 14 -20.38 -4.46 -12.95
CA VAL A 14 -20.84 -5.49 -12.02
C VAL A 14 -19.62 -6.22 -11.45
N LEU A 15 -19.54 -6.36 -10.13
CA LEU A 15 -18.46 -7.05 -9.44
C LEU A 15 -18.93 -8.48 -9.10
N GLU A 16 -18.45 -9.47 -9.85
CA GLU A 16 -18.97 -10.85 -9.77
C GLU A 16 -18.47 -11.59 -8.52
N ALA A 17 -17.29 -11.27 -8.01
CA ALA A 17 -16.69 -11.99 -6.87
C ALA A 17 -17.55 -11.97 -5.58
N TYR A 18 -18.44 -10.99 -5.40
CA TYR A 18 -19.33 -10.91 -4.24
C TYR A 18 -20.48 -11.92 -4.26
N LEU A 19 -20.83 -12.48 -5.41
CA LEU A 19 -21.93 -13.45 -5.53
C LEU A 19 -21.68 -14.72 -4.71
N HIS A 20 -20.44 -15.02 -4.36
CA HIS A 20 -20.03 -16.21 -3.61
C HIS A 20 -20.01 -16.01 -2.07
N VAL A 21 -20.25 -14.80 -1.55
CA VAL A 21 -20.11 -14.49 -0.11
C VAL A 21 -21.28 -15.02 0.74
N GLY A 22 -22.48 -15.14 0.18
CA GLY A 22 -23.66 -15.74 0.81
C GLY A 22 -24.00 -15.19 2.20
N THR A 23 -24.37 -16.10 3.13
CA THR A 23 -24.79 -15.76 4.50
C THR A 23 -23.66 -15.26 5.39
N LEU A 24 -22.39 -15.47 5.00
CA LEU A 24 -21.22 -15.01 5.75
C LEU A 24 -20.98 -13.50 5.63
N ARG A 25 -21.78 -12.78 4.83
CA ARG A 25 -21.60 -11.33 4.57
C ARG A 25 -21.55 -10.47 5.84
N TYR A 26 -22.37 -10.76 6.83
CA TYR A 26 -22.39 -10.00 8.09
C TYR A 26 -21.12 -10.22 8.92
N LEU A 27 -20.63 -11.47 8.99
CA LEU A 27 -19.38 -11.78 9.67
C LEU A 27 -18.20 -11.12 8.97
N LEU A 28 -18.15 -11.20 7.63
CA LEU A 28 -17.12 -10.57 6.83
C LEU A 28 -17.14 -9.04 6.97
N PHE A 29 -18.33 -8.45 6.99
CA PHE A 29 -18.50 -7.02 7.23
C PHE A 29 -17.93 -6.60 8.59
N MET A 30 -18.33 -7.28 9.68
CA MET A 30 -17.86 -6.95 11.03
C MET A 30 -16.35 -7.11 11.15
N LEU A 31 -15.78 -8.20 10.61
CA LEU A 31 -14.33 -8.42 10.59
C LEU A 31 -13.59 -7.34 9.82
N THR A 32 -14.06 -7.01 8.61
CA THR A 32 -13.46 -5.97 7.76
C THR A 32 -13.56 -4.59 8.42
N ALA A 33 -14.68 -4.27 9.05
CA ALA A 33 -14.87 -3.00 9.77
C ALA A 33 -13.91 -2.88 10.97
N VAL A 34 -13.77 -3.93 11.79
CA VAL A 34 -12.83 -3.96 12.92
C VAL A 34 -11.40 -3.79 12.44
N ILE A 35 -11.00 -4.51 11.39
CA ILE A 35 -9.66 -4.38 10.80
C ILE A 35 -9.42 -2.96 10.29
N TYR A 36 -10.37 -2.38 9.57
CA TYR A 36 -10.25 -1.01 9.06
C TYR A 36 -10.11 0.01 10.19
N MET A 37 -10.92 -0.09 11.23
CA MET A 37 -10.79 0.78 12.42
C MET A 37 -9.42 0.62 13.09
N PHE A 38 -8.91 -0.60 13.21
CA PHE A 38 -7.57 -0.84 13.75
C PHE A 38 -6.49 -0.19 12.88
N ILE A 39 -6.57 -0.30 11.55
CA ILE A 39 -5.64 0.35 10.61
C ILE A 39 -5.66 1.87 10.81
N LEU A 40 -6.86 2.49 10.87
CA LEU A 40 -6.99 3.93 11.08
C LEU A 40 -6.35 4.38 12.40
N ILE A 41 -6.68 3.71 13.49
CA ILE A 41 -6.20 4.08 14.83
C ILE A 41 -4.68 3.88 14.94
N SER A 42 -4.15 2.73 14.50
CA SER A 42 -2.73 2.40 14.65
C SER A 42 -1.83 3.30 13.82
N ASN A 43 -2.17 3.53 12.53
CA ASN A 43 -1.38 4.41 11.67
C ASN A 43 -1.46 5.88 12.11
N THR A 44 -2.68 6.37 12.42
CA THR A 44 -2.85 7.76 12.91
C THR A 44 -2.09 7.99 14.22
N SER A 45 -2.15 7.05 15.17
CA SER A 45 -1.44 7.19 16.45
C SER A 45 0.07 7.28 16.26
N LEU A 46 0.67 6.50 15.34
CA LEU A 46 2.09 6.56 15.03
C LEU A 46 2.49 7.89 14.36
N ILE A 47 1.67 8.37 13.42
CA ILE A 47 1.88 9.69 12.80
C ILE A 47 1.89 10.78 13.88
N VAL A 48 0.89 10.80 14.76
CA VAL A 48 0.79 11.77 15.86
C VAL A 48 2.02 11.72 16.79
N VAL A 49 2.44 10.51 17.19
CA VAL A 49 3.63 10.33 18.03
C VAL A 49 4.90 10.84 17.35
N ILE A 50 5.08 10.58 16.07
CA ILE A 50 6.24 11.07 15.31
C ILE A 50 6.20 12.59 15.19
N CYS A 51 5.06 13.18 14.85
CA CYS A 51 4.92 14.62 14.64
C CYS A 51 5.08 15.41 15.94
N MET A 52 4.56 14.92 17.07
CA MET A 52 4.60 15.64 18.35
C MET A 52 5.97 15.57 19.04
N ASN A 53 6.83 14.61 18.69
CA ASN A 53 8.08 14.39 19.41
C ASN A 53 9.30 14.78 18.57
N ARG A 54 9.91 15.92 18.92
CA ARG A 54 11.10 16.44 18.22
C ARG A 54 12.29 15.46 18.17
N SER A 55 12.39 14.55 19.14
CA SER A 55 13.43 13.50 19.13
C SER A 55 13.25 12.45 18.02
N LEU A 56 12.08 12.42 17.39
CA LEU A 56 11.76 11.57 16.24
C LEU A 56 11.83 12.31 14.90
N HIS A 57 12.27 13.59 14.88
CA HIS A 57 12.42 14.35 13.64
C HIS A 57 13.77 14.05 12.94
N GLU A 58 14.03 12.76 12.68
CA GLU A 58 15.14 12.26 11.88
C GLU A 58 14.62 11.74 10.53
N PRO A 59 15.44 11.72 9.46
CA PRO A 59 15.01 11.33 8.11
C PRO A 59 14.20 10.02 8.06
N MET A 60 14.64 9.01 8.78
CA MET A 60 13.97 7.71 8.84
C MET A 60 12.52 7.80 9.33
N TYR A 61 12.27 8.60 10.39
CA TYR A 61 10.90 8.74 10.93
C TYR A 61 10.01 9.59 10.04
N VAL A 62 10.60 10.51 9.26
CA VAL A 62 9.88 11.28 8.24
C VAL A 62 9.41 10.35 7.10
N PHE A 63 10.26 9.40 6.67
CA PHE A 63 9.87 8.37 5.70
C PHE A 63 8.80 7.43 6.27
N LEU A 64 8.91 7.02 7.54
CA LEU A 64 7.88 6.23 8.21
C LEU A 64 6.55 6.98 8.29
N CYS A 65 6.58 8.28 8.57
CA CYS A 65 5.37 9.10 8.56
C CYS A 65 4.71 9.09 7.17
N SER A 66 5.49 9.24 6.08
CA SER A 66 5.00 9.11 4.71
C SER A 66 4.41 7.72 4.43
N LEU A 67 5.03 6.65 4.95
CA LEU A 67 4.55 5.28 4.84
C LEU A 67 3.15 5.15 5.48
N PHE A 68 3.00 5.57 6.75
CA PHE A 68 1.73 5.49 7.47
C PHE A 68 0.63 6.37 6.84
N VAL A 69 0.99 7.54 6.29
CA VAL A 69 0.04 8.36 5.50
C VAL A 69 -0.40 7.62 4.24
N ASN A 70 0.51 6.92 3.56
CA ASN A 70 0.19 6.10 2.39
C ASN A 70 -0.74 4.92 2.75
N GLU A 71 -0.52 4.27 3.91
CA GLU A 71 -1.39 3.21 4.42
C GLU A 71 -2.82 3.71 4.70
N LEU A 72 -2.96 4.90 5.28
CA LEU A 72 -4.26 5.54 5.48
C LEU A 72 -4.92 5.91 4.15
N TYR A 73 -4.15 6.45 3.20
CA TYR A 73 -4.61 6.82 1.88
C TYR A 73 -5.15 5.60 1.11
N GLY A 74 -4.37 4.52 1.01
CA GLY A 74 -4.77 3.30 0.32
C GLY A 74 -5.99 2.62 0.98
N SER A 75 -5.97 2.51 2.30
CA SER A 75 -7.06 1.91 3.06
C SER A 75 -8.37 2.72 2.93
N THR A 76 -8.31 4.04 3.03
CA THR A 76 -9.50 4.90 2.90
C THR A 76 -10.04 4.91 1.47
N GLY A 77 -9.18 4.76 0.46
CA GLY A 77 -9.60 4.64 -0.94
C GLY A 77 -10.35 3.34 -1.27
N LEU A 78 -10.27 2.32 -0.40
CA LEU A 78 -10.80 0.99 -0.71
C LEU A 78 -11.82 0.47 0.33
N PHE A 79 -11.50 0.50 1.64
CA PHE A 79 -12.30 -0.16 2.68
C PHE A 79 -13.75 0.35 2.78
N PRO A 80 -14.06 1.67 2.69
CA PRO A 80 -15.44 2.14 2.71
C PRO A 80 -16.27 1.54 1.57
N PHE A 81 -15.69 1.47 0.37
CA PHE A 81 -16.32 0.83 -0.77
C PHE A 81 -16.54 -0.67 -0.54
N LEU A 82 -15.52 -1.40 -0.05
CA LEU A 82 -15.60 -2.82 0.24
C LEU A 82 -16.72 -3.12 1.25
N LEU A 83 -16.80 -2.35 2.34
CA LEU A 83 -17.84 -2.48 3.36
C LEU A 83 -19.24 -2.28 2.79
N LEU A 84 -19.43 -1.29 1.94
CA LEU A 84 -20.71 -1.05 1.26
C LEU A 84 -21.07 -2.21 0.34
N GLN A 85 -20.12 -2.75 -0.43
CA GLN A 85 -20.37 -3.86 -1.35
C GLN A 85 -20.69 -5.17 -0.61
N ILE A 86 -20.04 -5.46 0.51
CA ILE A 86 -20.31 -6.67 1.31
C ILE A 86 -21.79 -6.72 1.79
N LEU A 87 -22.38 -5.59 2.14
CA LEU A 87 -23.76 -5.50 2.61
C LEU A 87 -24.79 -5.32 1.49
N SER A 88 -24.35 -4.92 0.30
CA SER A 88 -25.24 -4.69 -0.84
C SER A 88 -25.81 -6.01 -1.38
N ASP A 89 -27.04 -5.98 -1.86
CA ASP A 89 -27.63 -7.09 -2.63
C ASP A 89 -27.33 -6.95 -4.14
N VAL A 90 -26.90 -5.76 -4.57
CA VAL A 90 -26.53 -5.47 -5.97
C VAL A 90 -25.09 -4.95 -5.99
N HIS A 91 -24.20 -5.74 -6.55
CA HIS A 91 -22.76 -5.47 -6.55
C HIS A 91 -22.35 -4.68 -7.80
N THR A 92 -22.73 -3.40 -7.85
CA THR A 92 -22.42 -2.51 -8.96
C THR A 92 -21.56 -1.33 -8.50
N VAL A 93 -20.74 -0.83 -9.42
CA VAL A 93 -19.91 0.36 -9.22
C VAL A 93 -20.02 1.26 -10.43
N SER A 94 -20.22 2.57 -10.22
CA SER A 94 -20.21 3.54 -11.31
C SER A 94 -18.83 3.65 -11.96
N ARG A 95 -18.76 3.94 -13.25
CA ARG A 95 -17.47 4.11 -13.96
C ARG A 95 -16.54 5.12 -13.29
N PRO A 96 -16.99 6.34 -12.92
CA PRO A 96 -16.11 7.30 -12.25
C PRO A 96 -15.53 6.77 -10.93
N LEU A 97 -16.34 6.09 -10.11
CA LEU A 97 -15.89 5.54 -8.83
C LEU A 97 -14.90 4.38 -9.04
N CYS A 98 -15.12 3.55 -10.06
CA CYS A 98 -14.19 2.49 -10.45
C CYS A 98 -12.84 3.07 -10.88
N PHE A 99 -12.81 4.10 -11.71
CA PHE A 99 -11.55 4.76 -12.11
C PHE A 99 -10.87 5.48 -10.95
N LEU A 100 -11.62 6.09 -10.04
CA LEU A 100 -11.05 6.68 -8.81
C LEU A 100 -10.40 5.60 -7.94
N GLN A 101 -11.05 4.44 -7.79
CA GLN A 101 -10.50 3.31 -7.03
C GLN A 101 -9.21 2.78 -7.65
N ILE A 102 -9.17 2.60 -8.98
CA ILE A 102 -7.96 2.24 -9.72
C ILE A 102 -6.84 3.25 -9.44
N PHE A 103 -7.13 4.54 -9.54
CA PHE A 103 -6.16 5.59 -9.28
C PHE A 103 -5.59 5.50 -7.85
N CYS A 104 -6.45 5.43 -6.83
CA CYS A 104 -6.03 5.34 -5.44
C CYS A 104 -5.19 4.09 -5.18
N LEU A 105 -5.62 2.93 -5.67
CA LEU A 105 -4.93 1.67 -5.43
C LEU A 105 -3.53 1.64 -6.08
N TYR A 106 -3.43 2.05 -7.35
CA TYR A 106 -2.16 1.98 -8.07
C TYR A 106 -1.17 3.05 -7.61
N THR A 107 -1.64 4.24 -7.23
CA THR A 107 -0.77 5.25 -6.60
C THR A 107 -0.30 4.79 -5.23
N TYR A 108 -1.17 4.19 -4.40
CA TYR A 108 -0.81 3.57 -3.13
C TYR A 108 0.33 2.56 -3.30
N VAL A 109 0.19 1.61 -4.22
CA VAL A 109 1.19 0.56 -4.47
C VAL A 109 2.55 1.16 -4.89
N HIS A 110 2.54 2.14 -5.78
CA HIS A 110 3.78 2.77 -6.26
C HIS A 110 4.47 3.57 -5.16
N ILE A 111 3.71 4.37 -4.39
CA ILE A 111 4.23 5.14 -3.26
C ILE A 111 4.82 4.20 -2.20
N GLU A 112 4.20 3.05 -1.95
CA GLU A 112 4.69 2.05 -1.00
C GLU A 112 6.08 1.53 -1.39
N PHE A 113 6.26 1.05 -2.62
CA PHE A 113 7.57 0.60 -3.11
C PHE A 113 8.62 1.71 -3.08
N CYS A 114 8.25 2.93 -3.44
CA CYS A 114 9.17 4.08 -3.40
C CYS A 114 9.55 4.47 -1.98
N ASN A 115 8.61 4.46 -1.01
CA ASN A 115 8.92 4.67 0.41
C ASN A 115 9.90 3.61 0.93
N LEU A 116 9.65 2.33 0.65
CA LEU A 116 10.56 1.25 1.02
C LEU A 116 11.95 1.40 0.37
N ALA A 117 12.03 1.90 -0.86
CA ALA A 117 13.29 2.15 -1.55
C ALA A 117 14.11 3.28 -0.89
N VAL A 118 13.50 4.43 -0.60
CA VAL A 118 14.20 5.53 0.07
C VAL A 118 14.57 5.19 1.51
N MET A 119 13.73 4.41 2.21
CA MET A 119 14.02 3.91 3.56
C MET A 119 15.20 2.92 3.55
N SER A 120 15.30 2.05 2.55
CA SER A 120 16.44 1.13 2.40
C SER A 120 17.75 1.89 2.12
N TYR A 121 17.67 2.94 1.32
CA TYR A 121 18.81 3.83 1.06
C TYR A 121 19.24 4.59 2.32
N ASP A 122 18.29 5.10 3.10
CA ASP A 122 18.59 5.71 4.41
C ASP A 122 19.32 4.74 5.34
N ARG A 123 18.86 3.50 5.43
CA ARG A 123 19.53 2.46 6.24
C ARG A 123 20.92 2.14 5.72
N TYR A 124 21.10 2.06 4.39
CA TYR A 124 22.42 1.88 3.79
C TYR A 124 23.37 3.00 4.22
N LEU A 125 22.97 4.25 4.12
CA LEU A 125 23.81 5.38 4.55
C LEU A 125 24.12 5.35 6.04
N ALA A 126 23.13 5.05 6.89
CA ALA A 126 23.31 5.01 8.34
C ALA A 126 24.25 3.87 8.82
N ILE A 127 24.28 2.73 8.12
CA ILE A 127 25.05 1.55 8.51
C ILE A 127 26.40 1.51 7.81
N CYS A 128 26.45 1.77 6.49
CA CYS A 128 27.65 1.63 5.67
C CYS A 128 28.47 2.91 5.57
N CYS A 129 27.86 4.09 5.74
CA CYS A 129 28.51 5.39 5.61
C CYS A 129 28.21 6.34 6.79
N PRO A 130 28.39 5.91 8.07
CA PRO A 130 27.92 6.66 9.24
C PRO A 130 28.54 8.06 9.36
N LEU A 131 29.79 8.24 8.99
CA LEU A 131 30.48 9.53 9.03
C LEU A 131 29.92 10.55 8.02
N GLN A 132 29.30 10.08 6.95
CA GLN A 132 28.73 10.92 5.91
C GLN A 132 27.21 11.01 5.98
N TYR A 133 26.58 10.32 6.94
CA TYR A 133 25.12 10.24 7.02
C TYR A 133 24.46 11.61 7.11
N ASN A 134 24.89 12.44 8.07
CA ASN A 134 24.28 13.74 8.34
C ASN A 134 24.45 14.75 7.19
N THR A 135 25.47 14.58 6.34
CA THR A 135 25.68 15.43 5.16
C THR A 135 24.90 14.95 3.94
N ARG A 136 24.74 13.62 3.81
CA ARG A 136 24.04 12.99 2.68
C ARG A 136 22.52 12.92 2.85
N MET A 137 22.05 12.66 4.06
CA MET A 137 20.62 12.52 4.38
C MET A 137 20.22 13.49 5.49
N THR A 138 19.54 14.54 5.11
CA THR A 138 18.96 15.55 6.03
C THR A 138 17.43 15.44 6.00
N VAL A 139 16.76 15.99 7.03
CA VAL A 139 15.30 16.03 7.07
C VAL A 139 14.71 16.74 5.84
N ASN A 140 15.31 17.87 5.42
CA ASN A 140 14.86 18.61 4.23
C ASN A 140 14.95 17.74 2.95
N LYS A 141 16.04 16.98 2.78
CA LYS A 141 16.17 16.05 1.66
C LYS A 141 15.13 14.93 1.74
N ALA A 142 14.88 14.38 2.93
CA ALA A 142 13.85 13.36 3.12
C ALA A 142 12.46 13.88 2.72
N VAL A 143 12.10 15.09 3.16
CA VAL A 143 10.84 15.75 2.75
C VAL A 143 10.79 15.97 1.23
N THR A 144 11.90 16.42 0.63
CA THR A 144 11.98 16.59 -0.84
C THR A 144 11.76 15.26 -1.58
N PHE A 145 12.40 14.18 -1.13
CA PHE A 145 12.17 12.85 -1.71
C PHE A 145 10.69 12.44 -1.62
N ILE A 146 10.04 12.65 -0.48
CA ILE A 146 8.63 12.34 -0.29
C ILE A 146 7.76 13.14 -1.26
N ILE A 147 7.96 14.45 -1.35
CA ILE A 147 7.17 15.30 -2.25
C ILE A 147 7.34 14.84 -3.71
N VAL A 148 8.57 14.58 -4.13
CA VAL A 148 8.87 14.15 -5.51
C VAL A 148 8.24 12.79 -5.82
N LEU A 149 8.37 11.80 -4.91
CA LEU A 149 7.80 10.47 -5.15
C LEU A 149 6.26 10.47 -5.18
N TRP A 150 5.61 11.25 -4.33
CA TRP A 150 4.15 11.39 -4.33
C TRP A 150 3.67 12.08 -5.61
N PHE A 151 4.28 13.22 -5.97
CA PHE A 151 3.94 13.95 -7.18
C PHE A 151 4.14 13.10 -8.45
N TYR A 152 5.30 12.43 -8.55
CA TYR A 152 5.58 11.52 -9.67
C TYR A 152 4.54 10.39 -9.76
N SER A 153 4.17 9.80 -8.62
CA SER A 153 3.16 8.73 -8.58
C SER A 153 1.81 9.21 -9.12
N PHE A 154 1.34 10.36 -8.65
CA PHE A 154 0.07 10.92 -9.12
C PHE A 154 0.08 11.24 -10.61
N VAL A 155 1.10 11.93 -11.10
CA VAL A 155 1.22 12.27 -12.53
C VAL A 155 1.25 11.02 -13.39
N LYS A 156 2.07 10.03 -13.03
CA LYS A 156 2.18 8.74 -13.74
C LYS A 156 0.82 8.06 -13.90
N PHE A 157 0.04 7.95 -12.80
CA PHE A 157 -1.24 7.26 -12.84
C PHE A 157 -2.38 8.10 -13.42
N LEU A 158 -2.32 9.43 -13.39
CA LEU A 158 -3.21 10.29 -14.18
C LEU A 158 -3.04 10.05 -15.68
N VAL A 159 -1.82 9.87 -16.17
CA VAL A 159 -1.56 9.49 -17.57
C VAL A 159 -2.17 8.12 -17.88
N THR A 160 -1.94 7.10 -17.03
CA THR A 160 -2.55 5.77 -17.20
C THR A 160 -4.07 5.86 -17.27
N LEU A 161 -4.68 6.61 -16.36
CA LEU A 161 -6.13 6.79 -16.28
C LEU A 161 -6.68 7.50 -17.53
N SER A 162 -5.99 8.52 -18.03
CA SER A 162 -6.40 9.25 -19.22
C SER A 162 -6.44 8.38 -20.48
N LEU A 163 -5.55 7.38 -20.58
CA LEU A 163 -5.55 6.40 -21.67
C LEU A 163 -6.74 5.44 -21.57
N ASN A 164 -7.13 5.05 -20.33
CA ASN A 164 -8.14 4.04 -20.10
C ASN A 164 -9.58 4.59 -20.15
N ILE A 165 -9.81 5.82 -19.69
CA ILE A 165 -11.13 6.47 -19.73
C ILE A 165 -11.65 6.60 -21.16
N ARG A 166 -10.76 6.71 -22.14
CA ARG A 166 -11.12 6.89 -23.57
C ARG A 166 -11.51 5.59 -24.27
N LEU A 167 -11.32 4.43 -23.62
CA LEU A 167 -11.63 3.14 -24.24
C LEU A 167 -13.14 2.94 -24.37
N PRO A 168 -13.65 2.59 -25.57
CA PRO A 168 -15.02 2.11 -25.74
C PRO A 168 -15.14 0.72 -25.12
N LEU A 169 -16.02 0.56 -24.12
CA LEU A 169 -16.21 -0.69 -23.39
C LEU A 169 -17.43 -1.43 -23.92
N CYS A 170 -17.29 -2.72 -24.23
CA CYS A 170 -18.36 -3.63 -24.66
C CYS A 170 -18.85 -4.55 -23.55
N GLY A 171 -18.06 -4.74 -22.50
CA GLY A 171 -18.43 -5.49 -21.29
C GLY A 171 -18.60 -4.59 -20.09
N ASN A 172 -19.26 -5.10 -19.07
CA ASN A 172 -19.43 -4.43 -17.78
C ASN A 172 -19.27 -5.35 -16.56
N VAL A 173 -18.84 -6.59 -16.74
CA VAL A 173 -18.62 -7.57 -15.65
C VAL A 173 -17.14 -7.65 -15.33
N ILE A 174 -16.80 -7.49 -14.06
CA ILE A 174 -15.44 -7.57 -13.52
C ILE A 174 -15.41 -8.69 -12.49
N ASP A 175 -14.66 -9.75 -12.75
CA ASP A 175 -14.44 -10.85 -11.81
C ASP A 175 -13.40 -10.42 -10.76
N SER A 176 -13.82 -9.58 -9.83
CA SER A 176 -13.00 -9.11 -8.71
C SER A 176 -13.87 -8.49 -7.62
N LEU A 177 -13.28 -8.31 -6.41
CA LEU A 177 -13.87 -7.56 -5.29
C LEU A 177 -13.79 -6.04 -5.48
N TYR A 178 -12.92 -5.57 -6.35
CA TYR A 178 -12.67 -4.16 -6.61
C TYR A 178 -12.17 -3.94 -8.04
N CYS A 179 -12.15 -2.69 -8.48
CA CYS A 179 -11.76 -2.36 -9.84
C CYS A 179 -10.24 -2.54 -10.08
N HIS A 180 -9.91 -3.31 -11.09
CA HIS A 180 -8.56 -3.51 -11.59
C HIS A 180 -8.38 -2.88 -12.97
N ASN A 181 -7.28 -2.15 -13.15
CA ASN A 181 -6.96 -1.48 -14.41
C ASN A 181 -6.98 -2.45 -15.61
N PHE A 182 -6.29 -3.58 -15.49
CA PHE A 182 -6.20 -4.56 -16.57
C PHE A 182 -7.54 -5.21 -16.88
N LEU A 183 -8.34 -5.54 -15.86
CA LEU A 183 -9.67 -6.13 -16.07
C LEU A 183 -10.61 -5.17 -16.78
N VAL A 184 -10.55 -3.87 -16.47
CA VAL A 184 -11.33 -2.84 -17.20
C VAL A 184 -10.85 -2.71 -18.65
N VAL A 185 -9.54 -2.69 -18.89
CA VAL A 185 -8.99 -2.65 -20.26
C VAL A 185 -9.40 -3.88 -21.08
N LYS A 186 -9.49 -5.06 -20.46
CA LYS A 186 -9.96 -6.30 -21.10
C LYS A 186 -11.42 -6.24 -21.59
N LEU A 187 -12.23 -5.35 -21.03
CA LEU A 187 -13.63 -5.13 -21.46
C LEU A 187 -13.76 -4.21 -22.68
N ALA A 188 -12.67 -3.67 -23.21
CA ALA A 188 -12.71 -2.77 -24.36
C ALA A 188 -13.01 -3.51 -25.65
N CYS A 189 -13.74 -2.82 -26.56
CA CYS A 189 -14.05 -3.29 -27.91
C CYS A 189 -13.02 -2.87 -28.97
N SER A 190 -12.11 -1.99 -28.62
CA SER A 190 -11.08 -1.47 -29.52
C SER A 190 -9.75 -2.15 -29.26
N ASP A 191 -8.76 -1.88 -30.12
CA ASP A 191 -7.38 -2.32 -29.89
C ASP A 191 -6.83 -1.71 -28.60
N THR A 192 -6.37 -2.58 -27.71
CA THR A 192 -5.81 -2.25 -26.39
C THR A 192 -4.31 -2.42 -26.32
N THR A 193 -3.63 -2.60 -27.44
CA THR A 193 -2.18 -2.85 -27.53
C THR A 193 -1.38 -1.78 -26.79
N VAL A 194 -1.68 -0.50 -27.04
CA VAL A 194 -1.02 0.63 -26.37
C VAL A 194 -1.23 0.60 -24.86
N ASN A 195 -2.47 0.37 -24.41
CA ASN A 195 -2.83 0.28 -22.98
C ASN A 195 -2.11 -0.88 -22.29
N ASN A 196 -1.99 -2.03 -22.96
CA ASN A 196 -1.31 -3.21 -22.44
C ASN A 196 0.21 -3.00 -22.35
N ILE A 197 0.85 -2.44 -23.39
CA ILE A 197 2.28 -2.12 -23.38
C ILE A 197 2.58 -1.09 -22.29
N TYR A 198 1.79 -0.01 -22.23
CA TYR A 198 1.96 1.02 -21.19
C TYR A 198 1.71 0.47 -19.79
N GLY A 199 0.70 -0.39 -19.62
CA GLY A 199 0.43 -1.08 -18.36
C GLY A 199 1.57 -2.00 -17.93
N LEU A 200 2.17 -2.78 -18.82
CA LEU A 200 3.33 -3.61 -18.53
C LEU A 200 4.56 -2.77 -18.16
N PHE A 201 4.82 -1.71 -18.92
CA PHE A 201 5.89 -0.75 -18.59
C PHE A 201 5.63 -0.10 -17.22
N GLY A 202 4.38 0.22 -16.90
CA GLY A 202 3.96 0.71 -15.60
C GLY A 202 4.27 -0.25 -14.45
N VAL A 203 4.10 -1.56 -14.65
CA VAL A 203 4.49 -2.60 -13.67
C VAL A 203 6.01 -2.60 -13.46
N VAL A 204 6.79 -2.55 -14.53
CA VAL A 204 8.26 -2.46 -14.44
C VAL A 204 8.69 -1.24 -13.63
N LEU A 205 8.15 -0.07 -13.93
CA LEU A 205 8.46 1.17 -13.21
C LEU A 205 7.98 1.15 -11.74
N THR A 206 6.89 0.45 -11.45
CA THR A 206 6.33 0.39 -10.09
C THR A 206 7.06 -0.59 -9.19
N VAL A 207 7.46 -1.73 -9.72
CA VAL A 207 8.01 -2.85 -8.94
C VAL A 207 9.52 -2.98 -9.13
N LEU A 208 9.99 -3.16 -10.38
CA LEU A 208 11.40 -3.49 -10.63
C LEU A 208 12.33 -2.31 -10.35
N VAL A 209 11.96 -1.10 -10.77
CA VAL A 209 12.83 0.08 -10.57
C VAL A 209 13.07 0.37 -9.09
N PRO A 210 12.08 0.39 -8.18
CA PRO A 210 12.33 0.54 -6.75
C PRO A 210 13.05 -0.66 -6.11
N LEU A 211 12.85 -1.88 -6.61
CA LEU A 211 13.53 -3.07 -6.07
C LEU A 211 15.05 -3.04 -6.29
N LEU A 212 15.55 -2.45 -7.38
CA LEU A 212 16.98 -2.39 -7.65
C LEU A 212 17.78 -1.67 -6.54
N PRO A 213 17.44 -0.41 -6.13
CA PRO A 213 18.14 0.26 -5.03
C PRO A 213 17.94 -0.45 -3.69
N ILE A 214 16.79 -1.10 -3.47
CA ILE A 214 16.55 -1.90 -2.27
C ILE A 214 17.55 -3.06 -2.20
N LEU A 215 17.62 -3.88 -3.25
CA LEU A 215 18.55 -5.02 -3.33
C LEU A 215 20.00 -4.57 -3.19
N PHE A 216 20.39 -3.49 -3.88
CA PHE A 216 21.73 -2.92 -3.76
C PHE A 216 22.05 -2.51 -2.31
N SER A 217 21.15 -1.80 -1.65
CA SER A 217 21.30 -1.35 -0.27
C SER A 217 21.48 -2.52 0.68
N TYR A 218 20.63 -3.54 0.59
CA TYR A 218 20.70 -4.71 1.47
C TYR A 218 21.91 -5.61 1.20
N MET A 219 22.33 -5.77 -0.05
CA MET A 219 23.60 -6.47 -0.35
C MET A 219 24.80 -5.78 0.32
N LYS A 220 24.86 -4.45 0.28
CA LYS A 220 25.92 -3.67 0.96
C LYS A 220 25.83 -3.78 2.47
N ILE A 221 24.64 -3.67 3.05
CA ILE A 221 24.40 -3.83 4.49
C ILE A 221 24.84 -5.23 4.94
N LEU A 222 24.45 -6.28 4.23
CA LEU A 222 24.83 -7.66 4.54
C LEU A 222 26.37 -7.83 4.52
N LYS A 223 27.04 -7.28 3.51
CA LYS A 223 28.53 -7.33 3.46
C LYS A 223 29.15 -6.72 4.71
N VAL A 224 28.68 -5.57 5.17
CA VAL A 224 29.15 -4.92 6.40
C VAL A 224 28.80 -5.75 7.64
N CYS A 225 27.63 -6.38 7.67
CA CYS A 225 27.21 -7.25 8.78
C CYS A 225 28.10 -8.49 8.92
N PHE A 226 28.52 -9.11 7.81
CA PHE A 226 29.41 -10.28 7.84
C PHE A 226 30.84 -9.93 8.27
N SER A 227 31.31 -8.72 7.96
CA SER A 227 32.67 -8.26 8.29
C SER A 227 32.74 -7.51 9.63
N GLY A 228 31.60 -7.13 10.21
CA GLY A 228 31.51 -6.28 11.39
C GLY A 228 31.47 -7.04 12.73
N SER A 229 31.53 -6.27 13.83
CA SER A 229 31.40 -6.82 15.19
C SER A 229 29.98 -7.40 15.41
N LYS A 230 29.84 -8.30 16.40
CA LYS A 230 28.55 -8.88 16.81
C LYS A 230 27.51 -7.79 17.14
N GLN A 231 27.95 -6.69 17.73
CA GLN A 231 27.08 -5.57 18.10
C GLN A 231 26.58 -4.80 16.86
N THR A 232 27.46 -4.55 15.88
CA THR A 232 27.08 -3.93 14.59
C THR A 232 26.07 -4.79 13.85
N ARG A 233 26.32 -6.10 13.79
CA ARG A 233 25.43 -7.08 13.17
C ARG A 233 24.05 -7.09 13.84
N GLN A 234 23.97 -7.15 15.17
CA GLN A 234 22.70 -7.17 15.89
C GLN A 234 21.88 -5.89 15.66
N LYS A 235 22.54 -4.72 15.68
CA LYS A 235 21.90 -3.43 15.40
C LYS A 235 21.37 -3.36 13.96
N ALA A 236 22.15 -3.82 12.99
CA ALA A 236 21.73 -3.83 11.59
C ALA A 236 20.54 -4.77 11.37
N VAL A 237 20.59 -6.00 11.88
CA VAL A 237 19.49 -6.98 11.76
C VAL A 237 18.21 -6.42 12.38
N SER A 238 18.25 -5.92 13.62
CA SER A 238 17.04 -5.40 14.28
C SER A 238 16.41 -4.22 13.55
N THR A 239 17.20 -3.42 12.84
CA THR A 239 16.71 -2.25 12.11
C THR A 239 16.21 -2.61 10.71
N CYS A 240 16.84 -3.59 10.05
CA CYS A 240 16.52 -3.96 8.67
C CYS A 240 15.39 -4.99 8.57
N THR A 241 15.19 -5.83 9.60
CA THR A 241 14.16 -6.89 9.58
C THR A 241 12.75 -6.36 9.29
N PRO A 242 12.24 -5.29 9.93
CA PRO A 242 10.90 -4.79 9.63
C PRO A 242 10.75 -4.39 8.16
N HIS A 243 11.77 -3.76 7.59
CA HIS A 243 11.75 -3.38 6.17
C HIS A 243 11.72 -4.58 5.23
N LEU A 244 12.56 -5.59 5.50
CA LEU A 244 12.61 -6.79 4.67
C LEU A 244 11.30 -7.58 4.73
N VAL A 245 10.71 -7.72 5.92
CA VAL A 245 9.44 -8.41 6.09
C VAL A 245 8.32 -7.64 5.39
N SER A 246 8.26 -6.31 5.56
CA SER A 246 7.30 -5.44 4.87
C SER A 246 7.44 -5.57 3.35
N LEU A 247 8.67 -5.48 2.82
CA LEU A 247 8.95 -5.61 1.39
C LEU A 247 8.54 -6.97 0.83
N LEU A 248 8.92 -8.07 1.48
CA LEU A 248 8.60 -9.42 1.03
C LEU A 248 7.09 -9.65 1.03
N ASN A 249 6.42 -9.24 2.11
CA ASN A 249 4.98 -9.34 2.26
C ASN A 249 4.23 -8.57 1.17
N PHE A 250 4.61 -7.30 0.98
CA PHE A 250 3.97 -6.45 -0.03
C PHE A 250 4.24 -6.92 -1.46
N SER A 251 5.48 -7.36 -1.73
CA SER A 251 5.86 -7.91 -3.04
C SER A 251 5.11 -9.20 -3.37
N PHE A 252 4.88 -10.08 -2.37
CA PHE A 252 4.09 -11.30 -2.55
C PHE A 252 2.64 -10.97 -2.91
N GLY A 253 2.00 -10.06 -2.17
CA GLY A 253 0.63 -9.64 -2.46
C GLY A 253 0.48 -8.99 -3.84
N CYS A 254 1.40 -8.08 -4.20
CA CYS A 254 1.42 -7.45 -5.53
C CYS A 254 1.63 -8.46 -6.65
N LEU A 255 2.55 -9.42 -6.48
CA LEU A 255 2.80 -10.47 -7.48
C LEU A 255 1.55 -11.31 -7.70
N PHE A 256 0.88 -11.72 -6.62
CA PHE A 256 -0.37 -12.46 -6.72
C PHE A 256 -1.43 -11.68 -7.51
N GLU A 257 -1.66 -10.40 -7.21
CA GLU A 257 -2.65 -9.57 -7.91
C GLU A 257 -2.30 -9.36 -9.39
N ILE A 258 -1.02 -9.20 -9.72
CA ILE A 258 -0.55 -9.12 -11.11
C ILE A 258 -0.83 -10.44 -11.84
N LEU A 259 -0.48 -11.58 -11.24
CA LEU A 259 -0.70 -12.90 -11.84
C LEU A 259 -2.19 -13.17 -12.04
N ARG A 260 -3.02 -12.92 -11.02
CA ARG A 260 -4.48 -13.10 -11.10
C ARG A 260 -5.11 -12.26 -12.21
N SER A 261 -4.65 -11.03 -12.40
CA SER A 261 -5.20 -10.17 -13.44
C SER A 261 -4.78 -10.58 -14.86
N ARG A 262 -3.65 -11.25 -15.03
CA ARG A 262 -3.03 -11.55 -16.34
C ARG A 262 -3.25 -12.98 -16.83
N PHE A 263 -3.35 -13.93 -15.93
CA PHE A 263 -3.47 -15.34 -16.23
C PHE A 263 -4.84 -15.88 -15.88
N ASP A 264 -5.24 -16.97 -16.55
CA ASP A 264 -6.44 -17.69 -16.20
C ASP A 264 -6.21 -18.46 -14.89
N MET A 265 -6.98 -18.10 -13.87
CA MET A 265 -6.92 -18.69 -12.53
C MET A 265 -8.11 -19.64 -12.26
N SER A 266 -8.76 -20.15 -13.30
CA SER A 266 -9.93 -21.05 -13.18
C SER A 266 -9.64 -22.34 -12.41
N SER A 267 -8.36 -22.75 -12.34
CA SER A 267 -7.91 -23.89 -11.53
C SER A 267 -7.79 -23.59 -10.02
N VAL A 268 -7.84 -22.34 -9.63
CA VAL A 268 -7.77 -21.91 -8.22
C VAL A 268 -9.18 -21.60 -7.72
N SER A 269 -9.54 -22.14 -6.54
CA SER A 269 -10.89 -21.87 -5.99
C SER A 269 -11.16 -20.39 -5.80
N THR A 270 -12.39 -19.95 -6.02
CA THR A 270 -12.82 -18.55 -5.89
C THR A 270 -12.59 -18.02 -4.47
N GLU A 271 -12.82 -18.86 -3.46
CA GLU A 271 -12.60 -18.50 -2.05
C GLU A 271 -11.13 -18.17 -1.79
N LEU A 272 -10.20 -18.98 -2.34
CA LEU A 272 -8.77 -18.71 -2.17
C LEU A 272 -8.35 -17.42 -2.89
N GLN A 273 -8.91 -17.16 -4.07
CA GLN A 273 -8.67 -15.90 -4.78
C GLN A 273 -9.16 -14.69 -3.98
N ILE A 274 -10.34 -14.76 -3.37
CA ILE A 274 -10.90 -13.72 -2.50
C ILE A 274 -10.01 -13.50 -1.28
N ILE A 275 -9.59 -14.58 -0.60
CA ILE A 275 -8.73 -14.50 0.60
C ILE A 275 -7.39 -13.85 0.25
N LEU A 276 -6.76 -14.20 -0.85
CA LEU A 276 -5.47 -13.65 -1.25
C LEU A 276 -5.58 -12.18 -1.71
N SER A 277 -6.68 -11.80 -2.36
CA SER A 277 -6.95 -10.40 -2.69
C SER A 277 -7.19 -9.55 -1.43
N LEU A 278 -7.94 -10.06 -0.47
CA LEU A 278 -8.12 -9.42 0.85
C LEU A 278 -6.80 -9.36 1.63
N TYR A 279 -5.99 -10.41 1.58
CA TYR A 279 -4.65 -10.42 2.19
C TYR A 279 -3.80 -9.26 1.69
N PHE A 280 -3.71 -9.07 0.37
CA PHE A 280 -2.95 -7.98 -0.24
C PHE A 280 -3.37 -6.60 0.29
N LEU A 281 -4.68 -6.39 0.43
CA LEU A 281 -5.24 -5.10 0.83
C LEU A 281 -5.11 -4.81 2.32
N ILE A 282 -5.17 -5.85 3.16
CA ILE A 282 -5.28 -5.76 4.61
C ILE A 282 -3.91 -5.82 5.27
N ILE A 283 -3.06 -6.74 4.81
CA ILE A 283 -1.91 -7.15 5.61
C ILE A 283 -0.85 -6.07 5.73
N GLN A 284 -0.61 -5.29 4.69
CA GLN A 284 0.42 -4.26 4.71
C GLN A 284 0.04 -3.10 5.65
N PRO A 285 -1.14 -2.45 5.54
CA PRO A 285 -1.51 -1.36 6.44
C PRO A 285 -1.74 -1.82 7.89
N LEU A 286 -1.95 -3.11 8.12
CA LEU A 286 -2.04 -3.70 9.45
C LEU A 286 -0.66 -4.03 10.04
N LEU A 287 0.23 -4.61 9.23
CA LEU A 287 1.52 -5.12 9.68
C LEU A 287 2.55 -4.00 9.89
N SER A 288 2.56 -2.98 9.02
CA SER A 288 3.52 -1.88 9.07
C SER A 288 3.52 -1.16 10.43
N PRO A 289 2.40 -0.67 10.99
CA PRO A 289 2.41 0.00 12.28
C PRO A 289 2.82 -0.94 13.43
N ILE A 290 2.44 -2.21 13.39
CA ILE A 290 2.82 -3.19 14.40
C ILE A 290 4.35 -3.40 14.37
N MET A 291 4.90 -3.67 13.20
CA MET A 291 6.33 -3.98 13.07
C MET A 291 7.20 -2.77 13.39
N PHE A 292 6.94 -1.63 12.80
CA PHE A 292 7.74 -0.43 13.04
C PHE A 292 7.50 0.16 14.44
N GLY A 293 6.27 0.13 14.93
CA GLY A 293 5.92 0.58 16.28
C GLY A 293 6.58 -0.28 17.37
N MET A 294 6.58 -1.60 17.21
CA MET A 294 7.16 -2.53 18.21
C MET A 294 8.69 -2.63 18.12
N GLN A 295 9.27 -2.61 16.93
CA GLN A 295 10.71 -2.85 16.75
C GLN A 295 11.55 -1.59 16.90
N MET A 296 11.02 -0.40 16.60
CA MET A 296 11.74 0.86 16.75
C MET A 296 11.77 1.29 18.22
N SER A 297 12.92 1.10 18.87
CA SER A 297 13.10 1.38 20.30
C SER A 297 12.73 2.81 20.72
N LYS A 298 13.03 3.82 19.88
CA LYS A 298 12.66 5.22 20.16
C LYS A 298 11.14 5.43 20.11
N ILE A 299 10.42 4.86 19.15
CA ILE A 299 8.96 4.93 19.08
C ILE A 299 8.36 4.27 20.32
N ARG A 300 8.78 3.05 20.64
CA ARG A 300 8.30 2.31 21.82
C ARG A 300 8.55 3.04 23.14
N GLN A 301 9.70 3.67 23.31
CA GLN A 301 10.03 4.46 24.50
C GLN A 301 9.15 5.71 24.59
N THR A 302 8.89 6.37 23.46
CA THR A 302 8.05 7.56 23.40
C THR A 302 6.60 7.22 23.73
N TYR A 303 6.08 6.12 23.20
CA TYR A 303 4.76 5.58 23.58
C TYR A 303 4.66 5.34 25.09
N LYS A 304 5.62 4.60 25.67
CA LYS A 304 5.65 4.35 27.11
C LYS A 304 5.64 5.65 27.94
N ARG A 305 6.41 6.66 27.51
CA ARG A 305 6.45 7.95 28.23
C ARG A 305 5.09 8.68 28.17
N LEU A 306 4.43 8.70 27.02
CA LEU A 306 3.13 9.35 26.85
C LEU A 306 2.08 8.69 27.73
N PHE A 307 1.93 7.37 27.65
CA PHE A 307 0.93 6.62 28.42
C PHE A 307 1.22 6.60 29.94
N CYS A 308 2.49 6.48 30.37
CA CYS A 308 2.83 6.58 31.79
C CYS A 308 2.68 8.01 32.37
N SER A 309 2.80 9.03 31.55
CA SER A 309 2.58 10.43 31.94
C SER A 309 1.07 10.71 32.11
N GLU A 310 0.25 10.20 31.21
CA GLU A 310 -1.21 10.34 31.27
C GLU A 310 -1.81 9.56 32.47
N SER A 311 -1.38 8.33 32.70
CA SER A 311 -1.81 7.51 33.85
C SER A 311 -1.46 8.20 35.19
N ARG A 312 -0.30 8.87 35.29
CA ARG A 312 0.05 9.65 36.49
C ARG A 312 -0.76 10.93 36.64
N ARG A 313 -1.19 11.57 35.56
CA ARG A 313 -2.08 12.74 35.62
C ARG A 313 -3.49 12.34 36.02
N CYS A 314 -4.04 11.24 35.47
CA CYS A 314 -5.35 10.73 35.87
C CYS A 314 -5.41 10.37 37.37
N LEU A 315 -4.37 9.68 37.90
CA LEU A 315 -4.27 9.36 39.33
C LEU A 315 -4.08 10.58 40.23
N ALA A 316 -3.50 11.67 39.72
CA ALA A 316 -3.35 12.93 40.48
C ALA A 316 -4.65 13.77 40.51
N THR A 317 -5.50 13.65 39.51
CA THR A 317 -6.82 14.33 39.45
C THR A 317 -7.92 13.60 40.20
N GLU A 318 -7.81 12.28 40.44
CA GLU A 318 -8.73 11.53 41.30
C GLU A 318 -8.47 11.72 42.82
N ASN A 319 -7.34 12.30 43.18
CA ASN A 319 -6.94 12.55 44.57
C ASN A 319 -7.08 14.04 44.99
N GLN A 320 -7.73 14.88 44.20
CA GLN A 320 -8.16 16.24 44.54
C GLN A 320 -9.70 16.34 44.63
#